data_34b0cc11da3185fa09cabd3832cd6ee3
#
_entry.id   34b0cc11da3185fa09cabd3832cd6ee3
#
_cell.length_a   1.000
_cell.length_b   1.000
_cell.length_c   1.000
_cell.angle_alpha   90.00
_cell.angle_beta   90.00
_cell.angle_gamma   90.00
#
_symmetry.space_group_name_H-M   'P 1'
#
loop_
_entity.id
_entity.type
_entity.pdbx_description
1 polymer ?
#
loop_
_entity_poly.entity_id
_entity_poly.type
_entity_poly.pdbx_seq_one_letter_code
_entity_poly.pdbx_strand_id
1 'polypeptide(L)'
;MLGIIIDSISTFMYSKLLVILLIGAGIYFTIRTKLPQMRLFKDACKAVVEKPEDENGVSSFQALMVSTASRVGTGNIIGVSSAICIGGFGSVFWMWVIAIIGSASALIESTLAQIYKKKGKDGECYGGPAYYIEAALHCRPLAIVFCLSMIATYAFGFNMLASYNPVSYTHLRAHETKAN
;
A
#
# COMPACT_ATOMS: atom_id res chain seq x y z
N MET A 1 -13.13 -20.86 -20.84
CA MET A 1 -11.97 -21.62 -20.35
C MET A 1 -10.86 -20.69 -19.84
N LEU A 2 -10.42 -19.67 -20.60
CA LEU A 2 -9.41 -18.71 -20.15
C LEU A 2 -9.81 -17.95 -18.89
N GLY A 3 -11.07 -17.49 -18.81
CA GLY A 3 -11.59 -16.79 -17.62
C GLY A 3 -11.52 -17.61 -16.34
N ILE A 4 -11.90 -18.90 -16.40
CA ILE A 4 -11.86 -19.80 -15.24
C ILE A 4 -10.42 -20.00 -14.72
N ILE A 5 -9.46 -20.08 -15.63
CA ILE A 5 -8.04 -20.22 -15.28
C ILE A 5 -7.54 -18.94 -14.61
N ILE A 6 -7.88 -17.78 -15.17
CA ILE A 6 -7.52 -16.47 -14.59
C ILE A 6 -8.13 -16.30 -13.20
N ASP A 7 -9.40 -16.64 -13.02
CA ASP A 7 -10.10 -16.57 -11.72
C ASP A 7 -9.47 -17.51 -10.69
N SER A 8 -9.12 -18.74 -11.07
CA SER A 8 -8.47 -19.69 -10.18
C SER A 8 -7.10 -19.22 -9.73
N ILE A 9 -6.28 -18.70 -10.66
CA ILE A 9 -4.95 -18.15 -10.36
C ILE A 9 -5.09 -16.91 -9.47
N SER A 10 -5.99 -16.01 -9.82
CA SER A 10 -6.25 -14.79 -9.04
C SER A 10 -6.68 -15.12 -7.62
N THR A 11 -7.65 -16.02 -7.47
CA THR A 11 -8.13 -16.46 -6.15
C THR A 11 -7.03 -17.11 -5.33
N PHE A 12 -6.20 -17.97 -5.91
CA PHE A 12 -5.08 -18.58 -5.21
C PHE A 12 -4.05 -17.53 -4.76
N MET A 13 -3.70 -16.60 -5.64
CA MET A 13 -2.73 -15.53 -5.36
C MET A 13 -3.22 -14.61 -4.24
N TYR A 14 -4.47 -14.14 -4.30
CA TYR A 14 -5.00 -13.18 -3.32
C TYR A 14 -5.39 -13.84 -1.99
N SER A 15 -6.04 -15.00 -2.02
CA SER A 15 -6.56 -15.60 -0.78
C SER A 15 -5.51 -16.39 0.01
N LYS A 16 -4.51 -16.96 -0.64
CA LYS A 16 -3.50 -17.80 0.03
C LYS A 16 -2.11 -17.19 0.00
N LEU A 17 -1.56 -16.99 -1.21
CA LEU A 17 -0.16 -16.59 -1.38
C LEU A 17 0.10 -15.21 -0.75
N LEU A 18 -0.71 -14.21 -1.09
CA LEU A 18 -0.55 -12.84 -0.59
C LEU A 18 -0.67 -12.78 0.92
N VAL A 19 -1.67 -13.46 1.51
CA VAL A 19 -1.90 -13.46 2.95
C VAL A 19 -0.73 -14.10 3.70
N ILE A 20 -0.25 -15.27 3.23
CA ILE A 20 0.89 -15.96 3.83
C ILE A 20 2.16 -15.10 3.74
N LEU A 21 2.43 -14.50 2.57
CA LEU A 21 3.60 -13.64 2.38
C LEU A 21 3.53 -12.38 3.25
N LEU A 22 2.36 -11.74 3.32
CA LEU A 22 2.17 -10.51 4.09
C LEU A 22 2.34 -10.76 5.58
N ILE A 23 1.71 -11.81 6.12
CA ILE A 23 1.82 -12.18 7.53
C ILE A 23 3.25 -12.67 7.83
N GLY A 24 3.79 -13.55 7.00
CA GLY A 24 5.13 -14.10 7.16
C GLY A 24 6.22 -13.02 7.13
N ALA A 25 6.20 -12.15 6.13
CA ALA A 25 7.13 -11.03 6.03
C ALA A 25 6.94 -10.03 7.18
N GLY A 26 5.69 -9.70 7.52
CA GLY A 26 5.38 -8.78 8.61
C GLY A 26 5.88 -9.29 9.97
N ILE A 27 5.66 -10.57 10.29
CA ILE A 27 6.15 -11.19 11.51
C ILE A 27 7.68 -11.24 11.49
N TYR A 28 8.30 -11.70 10.40
CA TYR A 28 9.74 -11.76 10.24
C TYR A 28 10.39 -10.39 10.49
N PHE A 29 9.90 -9.35 9.83
CA PHE A 29 10.43 -8.00 10.00
C PHE A 29 10.16 -7.46 11.40
N THR A 30 8.98 -7.69 11.98
CA THR A 30 8.66 -7.26 13.36
C THR A 30 9.64 -7.84 14.36
N ILE A 31 9.96 -9.13 14.27
CA ILE A 31 10.94 -9.79 15.15
C ILE A 31 12.35 -9.27 14.87
N ARG A 32 12.74 -9.18 13.61
CA ARG A 32 14.09 -8.79 13.20
C ARG A 32 14.43 -7.34 13.56
N THR A 33 13.45 -6.46 13.53
CA THR A 33 13.59 -5.02 13.88
C THR A 33 13.23 -4.72 15.35
N LYS A 34 12.97 -5.75 16.15
CA LYS A 34 12.66 -5.64 17.59
C LYS A 34 11.47 -4.73 17.87
N LEU A 35 10.30 -5.06 17.29
CA LEU A 35 9.03 -4.34 17.47
C LEU A 35 9.14 -2.81 17.20
N PRO A 36 9.45 -2.40 15.98
CA PRO A 36 9.69 -0.99 15.66
C PRO A 36 8.44 -0.13 15.92
N GLN A 37 7.24 -0.72 15.81
CA GLN A 37 5.96 -0.07 16.06
C GLN A 37 5.87 0.55 17.46
N MET A 38 6.44 -0.13 18.45
CA MET A 38 6.44 0.34 19.84
C MET A 38 7.65 1.23 20.14
N ARG A 39 8.83 0.80 19.66
CA ARG A 39 10.10 1.45 19.98
C ARG A 39 10.27 2.79 19.29
N LEU A 40 9.89 2.89 18.02
CA LEU A 40 10.06 4.11 17.22
C LEU A 40 8.83 5.02 17.22
N PHE A 41 7.77 4.65 17.95
CA PHE A 41 6.53 5.43 17.96
C PHE A 41 6.73 6.88 18.41
N LYS A 42 7.50 7.08 19.49
CA LYS A 42 7.80 8.42 20.01
C LYS A 42 8.62 9.25 19.03
N ASP A 43 9.62 8.63 18.41
CA ASP A 43 10.49 9.28 17.42
C ASP A 43 9.70 9.61 16.16
N ALA A 44 8.81 8.73 15.72
CA ALA A 44 7.91 8.98 14.59
C ALA A 44 6.98 10.15 14.85
N CYS A 45 6.35 10.23 16.04
CA CYS A 45 5.52 11.37 16.41
C CYS A 45 6.32 12.68 16.44
N LYS A 46 7.54 12.65 16.95
CA LYS A 46 8.44 13.81 16.98
C LYS A 46 8.82 14.25 15.55
N ALA A 47 9.22 13.31 14.71
CA ALA A 47 9.61 13.58 13.31
C ALA A 47 8.47 14.21 12.48
N VAL A 48 7.21 13.88 12.76
CA VAL A 48 6.05 14.49 12.07
C VAL A 48 5.91 15.98 12.38
N VAL A 49 6.25 16.39 13.61
CA VAL A 49 6.12 17.78 14.08
C VAL A 49 7.38 18.62 13.79
N GLU A 50 8.48 17.96 13.42
CA GLU A 50 9.74 18.61 13.11
C GLU A 50 9.64 19.50 11.87
N LYS A 51 10.22 20.72 11.96
CA LYS A 51 10.29 21.64 10.83
C LYS A 51 11.29 21.15 9.79
N PRO A 52 11.09 21.46 8.50
CA PRO A 52 12.07 21.11 7.47
C PRO A 52 13.41 21.81 7.75
N GLU A 53 14.52 21.11 7.54
CA GLU A 53 15.86 21.66 7.70
C GLU A 53 16.19 22.67 6.59
N ASP A 54 15.62 22.49 5.38
CA ASP A 54 15.76 23.38 4.23
C ASP A 54 14.50 24.24 4.05
N GLU A 55 14.64 25.54 3.80
CA GLU A 55 13.52 26.46 3.51
C GLU A 55 12.70 26.04 2.28
N ASN A 56 13.29 25.34 1.32
CA ASN A 56 12.63 24.79 0.13
C ASN A 56 12.24 23.32 0.29
N GLY A 57 12.47 22.71 1.45
CA GLY A 57 12.17 21.31 1.74
C GLY A 57 10.70 21.07 2.06
N VAL A 58 10.18 19.92 1.66
CA VAL A 58 8.84 19.46 2.06
C VAL A 58 8.88 19.04 3.53
N SER A 59 7.99 19.59 4.36
CA SER A 59 7.92 19.21 5.77
C SER A 59 7.49 17.75 5.94
N SER A 60 7.93 17.11 7.04
CA SER A 60 7.55 15.74 7.37
C SER A 60 6.03 15.57 7.46
N PHE A 61 5.34 16.59 7.97
CA PHE A 61 3.87 16.60 8.01
C PHE A 61 3.24 16.66 6.62
N GLN A 62 3.75 17.49 5.72
CA GLN A 62 3.28 17.55 4.34
C GLN A 62 3.50 16.22 3.61
N ALA A 63 4.68 15.62 3.77
CA ALA A 63 4.99 14.31 3.19
C ALA A 63 4.03 13.21 3.73
N LEU A 64 3.72 13.24 5.03
CA LEU A 64 2.75 12.33 5.63
C LEU A 64 1.34 12.53 5.04
N MET A 65 0.89 13.79 4.90
CA MET A 65 -0.43 14.10 4.35
C MET A 65 -0.55 13.64 2.89
N VAL A 66 0.43 13.92 2.05
CA VAL A 66 0.45 13.47 0.66
C VAL A 66 0.47 11.93 0.56
N SER A 67 1.32 11.28 1.37
CA SER A 67 1.39 9.82 1.43
C SER A 67 0.07 9.18 1.88
N THR A 68 -0.59 9.77 2.86
CA THR A 68 -1.90 9.28 3.34
C THR A 68 -2.98 9.51 2.30
N ALA A 69 -3.05 10.70 1.70
CA ALA A 69 -4.04 11.03 0.68
C ALA A 69 -3.92 10.10 -0.56
N SER A 70 -2.70 9.75 -0.96
CA SER A 70 -2.48 8.85 -2.10
C SER A 70 -2.87 7.39 -1.83
N ARG A 71 -2.96 6.98 -0.56
CA ARG A 71 -3.31 5.61 -0.15
C ARG A 71 -4.78 5.41 0.18
N VAL A 72 -5.49 6.49 0.49
CA VAL A 72 -6.93 6.44 0.78
C VAL A 72 -7.71 6.57 -0.53
N GLY A 73 -8.24 5.46 -1.01
CA GLY A 73 -9.09 5.40 -2.19
C GLY A 73 -10.48 4.85 -1.89
N THR A 74 -11.38 4.93 -2.86
CA THR A 74 -12.74 4.36 -2.77
C THR A 74 -12.74 2.88 -2.44
N GLY A 75 -11.74 2.12 -2.91
CA GLY A 75 -11.55 0.71 -2.62
C GLY A 75 -11.34 0.40 -1.13
N ASN A 76 -10.67 1.28 -0.39
CA ASN A 76 -10.49 1.10 1.05
C ASN A 76 -11.81 1.25 1.81
N ILE A 77 -12.65 2.21 1.42
CA ILE A 77 -13.95 2.45 2.06
C ILE A 77 -14.88 1.27 1.79
N ILE A 78 -15.02 0.87 0.53
CA ILE A 78 -15.87 -0.24 0.12
C ILE A 78 -15.34 -1.58 0.68
N GLY A 79 -14.02 -1.78 0.66
CA GLY A 79 -13.40 -2.99 1.20
C GLY A 79 -13.64 -3.19 2.69
N VAL A 80 -13.51 -2.12 3.49
CA VAL A 80 -13.80 -2.16 4.93
C VAL A 80 -15.29 -2.41 5.17
N SER A 81 -16.16 -1.69 4.46
CA SER A 81 -17.62 -1.88 4.58
C SER A 81 -18.04 -3.31 4.24
N SER A 82 -17.56 -3.85 3.12
CA SER A 82 -17.83 -5.23 2.70
C SER A 82 -17.31 -6.25 3.69
N ALA A 83 -16.11 -6.05 4.23
CA ALA A 83 -15.55 -6.95 5.22
C ALA A 83 -16.36 -6.98 6.53
N ILE A 84 -16.90 -5.84 6.96
CA ILE A 84 -17.79 -5.77 8.14
C ILE A 84 -19.13 -6.44 7.84
N CYS A 85 -19.69 -6.21 6.65
CA CYS A 85 -20.98 -6.83 6.27
C CYS A 85 -20.89 -8.36 6.18
N ILE A 86 -19.77 -8.90 5.67
CA ILE A 86 -19.61 -10.35 5.48
C ILE A 86 -19.08 -11.03 6.76
N GLY A 87 -18.06 -10.42 7.38
CA GLY A 87 -17.34 -11.02 8.52
C GLY A 87 -17.74 -10.49 9.89
N GLY A 88 -18.71 -9.56 9.95
CA GLY A 88 -19.15 -8.93 11.20
C GLY A 88 -18.08 -8.05 11.86
N PHE A 89 -18.35 -7.61 13.08
CA PHE A 89 -17.44 -6.71 13.82
C PHE A 89 -16.07 -7.31 14.13
N GLY A 90 -15.93 -8.63 14.16
CA GLY A 90 -14.64 -9.31 14.32
C GLY A 90 -13.64 -9.00 13.21
N SER A 91 -14.11 -8.64 12.01
CA SER A 91 -13.25 -8.25 10.90
C SER A 91 -12.39 -7.04 11.22
N VAL A 92 -12.93 -6.06 11.95
CA VAL A 92 -12.21 -4.84 12.34
C VAL A 92 -11.02 -5.17 13.24
N PHE A 93 -11.22 -6.08 14.20
CA PHE A 93 -10.12 -6.54 15.06
C PHE A 93 -8.98 -7.16 14.23
N TRP A 94 -9.30 -8.04 13.30
CA TRP A 94 -8.30 -8.67 12.44
C TRP A 94 -7.62 -7.68 11.50
N MET A 95 -8.33 -6.67 11.01
CA MET A 95 -7.74 -5.59 10.22
C MET A 95 -6.69 -4.83 11.03
N TRP A 96 -6.96 -4.52 12.30
CA TRP A 96 -5.98 -3.87 13.17
C TRP A 96 -4.75 -4.74 13.43
N VAL A 97 -4.94 -6.03 13.70
CA VAL A 97 -3.83 -6.97 13.88
C VAL A 97 -2.94 -7.02 12.64
N ILE A 98 -3.53 -7.14 11.46
CA ILE A 98 -2.79 -7.18 10.19
C ILE A 98 -2.10 -5.83 9.91
N ALA A 99 -2.74 -4.71 10.23
CA ALA A 99 -2.14 -3.38 10.06
C ALA A 99 -0.90 -3.20 10.95
N ILE A 100 -0.95 -3.65 12.20
CA ILE A 100 0.20 -3.61 13.13
C ILE A 100 1.34 -4.50 12.58
N ILE A 101 1.04 -5.72 12.15
CA ILE A 101 2.03 -6.63 11.58
C ILE A 101 2.63 -6.05 10.30
N GLY A 102 1.78 -5.51 9.41
CA GLY A 102 2.19 -4.95 8.13
C GLY A 102 2.99 -3.65 8.24
N SER A 103 2.87 -2.92 9.35
CA SER A 103 3.59 -1.66 9.55
C SER A 103 5.12 -1.85 9.59
N ALA A 104 5.61 -2.99 10.07
CA ALA A 104 7.03 -3.31 10.03
C ALA A 104 7.55 -3.48 8.59
N SER A 105 6.77 -4.12 7.72
CA SER A 105 7.12 -4.25 6.30
C SER A 105 7.15 -2.89 5.60
N ALA A 106 6.19 -2.01 5.90
CA ALA A 106 6.15 -0.66 5.35
C ALA A 106 7.35 0.20 5.80
N LEU A 107 7.79 0.04 7.05
CA LEU A 107 9.01 0.70 7.55
C LEU A 107 10.25 0.26 6.76
N ILE A 108 10.42 -1.05 6.56
CA ILE A 108 11.56 -1.58 5.79
C ILE A 108 11.53 -1.08 4.35
N GLU A 109 10.37 -1.13 3.71
CA GLU A 109 10.19 -0.64 2.33
C GLU A 109 10.56 0.85 2.21
N SER A 110 10.04 1.69 3.11
CA SER A 110 10.35 3.12 3.14
C SER A 110 11.83 3.39 3.41
N THR A 111 12.44 2.61 4.29
CA THR A 111 13.88 2.72 4.60
C THR A 111 14.73 2.34 3.39
N LEU A 112 14.40 1.24 2.71
CA LEU A 112 15.10 0.84 1.48
C LEU A 112 14.96 1.89 0.39
N ALA A 113 13.78 2.48 0.22
CA ALA A 113 13.55 3.54 -0.75
C ALA A 113 14.42 4.78 -0.48
N GLN A 114 14.69 5.11 0.78
CA GLN A 114 15.58 6.21 1.15
C GLN A 114 17.07 5.85 0.98
N ILE A 115 17.49 4.65 1.35
CA ILE A 115 18.88 4.19 1.23
C ILE A 115 19.33 4.16 -0.23
N TYR A 116 18.49 3.65 -1.12
CA TYR A 116 18.79 3.49 -2.55
C TYR A 116 18.32 4.68 -3.41
N LYS A 117 17.98 5.79 -2.79
CA LYS A 117 17.59 7.02 -3.45
C LYS A 117 18.74 7.60 -4.27
N LYS A 118 18.49 7.91 -5.54
CA LYS A 118 19.44 8.58 -6.44
C LYS A 118 19.06 10.05 -6.58
N LYS A 119 20.04 10.94 -6.50
CA LYS A 119 19.86 12.36 -6.79
C LYS A 119 20.13 12.60 -8.26
N GLY A 120 19.21 13.23 -8.97
CA GLY A 120 19.38 13.68 -10.34
C GLY A 120 20.23 14.96 -10.42
N LYS A 121 20.60 15.36 -11.66
CA LYS A 121 21.43 16.54 -11.90
C LYS A 121 20.73 17.85 -11.52
N ASP A 122 19.40 17.87 -11.55
CA ASP A 122 18.56 19.05 -11.29
C ASP A 122 18.07 19.12 -9.83
N GLY A 123 18.68 18.36 -8.92
CA GLY A 123 18.28 18.29 -7.52
C GLY A 123 17.07 17.40 -7.25
N GLU A 124 16.44 16.86 -8.28
CA GLU A 124 15.35 15.91 -8.15
C GLU A 124 15.83 14.59 -7.55
N CYS A 125 14.94 13.92 -6.82
CA CYS A 125 15.25 12.68 -6.14
C CYS A 125 14.44 11.54 -6.73
N TYR A 126 15.13 10.50 -7.17
CA TYR A 126 14.53 9.29 -7.72
C TYR A 126 14.76 8.11 -6.76
N GLY A 127 13.70 7.37 -6.43
CA GLY A 127 13.78 6.24 -5.53
C GLY A 127 12.59 5.31 -5.70
N GLY A 128 12.55 4.26 -4.90
CA GLY A 128 11.45 3.31 -4.88
C GLY A 128 11.87 1.89 -5.22
N PRO A 129 10.89 0.95 -5.32
CA PRO A 129 11.17 -0.47 -5.44
C PRO A 129 12.06 -0.86 -6.63
N ALA A 130 11.88 -0.24 -7.79
CA ALA A 130 12.70 -0.53 -8.96
C ALA A 130 14.19 -0.25 -8.74
N TYR A 131 14.50 0.85 -8.02
CA TYR A 131 15.87 1.25 -7.77
C TYR A 131 16.58 0.32 -6.79
N TYR A 132 15.91 -0.10 -5.71
CA TYR A 132 16.54 -1.03 -4.78
C TYR A 132 16.57 -2.48 -5.32
N ILE A 133 15.63 -2.89 -6.18
CA ILE A 133 15.70 -4.16 -6.90
C ILE A 133 16.94 -4.19 -7.80
N GLU A 134 17.17 -3.13 -8.59
CA GLU A 134 18.34 -3.05 -9.45
C GLU A 134 19.65 -3.00 -8.64
N ALA A 135 19.68 -2.20 -7.57
CA ALA A 135 20.90 -2.00 -6.79
C ALA A 135 21.23 -3.16 -5.86
N ALA A 136 20.24 -3.77 -5.20
CA ALA A 136 20.46 -4.83 -4.22
C ALA A 136 20.52 -6.24 -4.84
N LEU A 137 19.70 -6.51 -5.86
CA LEU A 137 19.64 -7.82 -6.52
C LEU A 137 20.48 -7.85 -7.81
N HIS A 138 21.01 -6.70 -8.26
CA HIS A 138 21.75 -6.58 -9.53
C HIS A 138 20.98 -7.14 -10.73
N CYS A 139 19.65 -7.13 -10.67
CA CYS A 139 18.77 -7.72 -11.67
C CYS A 139 17.93 -6.63 -12.35
N ARG A 140 18.50 -5.98 -13.36
CA ARG A 140 17.82 -4.93 -14.14
C ARG A 140 16.54 -5.39 -14.84
N PRO A 141 16.47 -6.61 -15.46
CA PRO A 141 15.24 -7.09 -16.05
C PRO A 141 14.07 -7.16 -15.07
N LEU A 142 14.32 -7.61 -13.84
CA LEU A 142 13.30 -7.67 -12.79
C LEU A 142 12.79 -6.29 -12.41
N ALA A 143 13.68 -5.30 -12.30
CA ALA A 143 13.29 -3.91 -12.03
C ALA A 143 12.41 -3.33 -13.16
N ILE A 144 12.72 -3.62 -14.42
CA ILE A 144 11.91 -3.18 -15.57
C ILE A 144 10.53 -3.84 -15.56
N VAL A 145 10.45 -5.16 -15.35
CA VAL A 145 9.16 -5.87 -15.23
C VAL A 145 8.32 -5.31 -14.11
N PHE A 146 8.94 -5.03 -12.96
CA PHE A 146 8.26 -4.39 -11.82
C PHE A 146 7.71 -3.01 -12.20
N CYS A 147 8.51 -2.14 -12.82
CA CYS A 147 8.07 -0.82 -13.28
C CYS A 147 6.88 -0.91 -14.25
N LEU A 148 6.97 -1.77 -15.27
CA LEU A 148 5.90 -1.95 -16.24
C LEU A 148 4.61 -2.45 -15.58
N SER A 149 4.72 -3.40 -14.65
CA SER A 149 3.58 -3.90 -13.88
C SER A 149 2.95 -2.82 -13.02
N MET A 150 3.76 -1.97 -12.38
CA MET A 150 3.28 -0.83 -11.58
C MET A 150 2.55 0.19 -12.46
N ILE A 151 3.13 0.57 -13.59
CA ILE A 151 2.49 1.51 -14.52
C ILE A 151 1.16 0.94 -15.01
N ALA A 152 1.12 -0.32 -15.44
CA ALA A 152 -0.10 -0.96 -15.88
C ALA A 152 -1.16 -1.01 -14.78
N THR A 153 -0.77 -1.35 -13.54
CA THR A 153 -1.70 -1.40 -12.40
C THR A 153 -2.26 -0.02 -12.06
N TYR A 154 -1.41 1.01 -11.97
CA TYR A 154 -1.87 2.35 -11.62
C TYR A 154 -2.63 3.04 -12.75
N ALA A 155 -2.16 2.91 -14.01
CA ALA A 155 -2.80 3.56 -15.14
C ALA A 155 -4.16 2.94 -15.49
N PHE A 156 -4.29 1.62 -15.39
CA PHE A 156 -5.51 0.92 -15.78
C PHE A 156 -6.27 0.37 -14.58
N GLY A 157 -5.64 -0.45 -13.73
CA GLY A 157 -6.31 -1.17 -12.66
C GLY A 157 -6.97 -0.26 -11.62
N PHE A 158 -6.24 0.71 -11.09
CA PHE A 158 -6.78 1.63 -10.08
C PHE A 158 -7.82 2.59 -10.65
N ASN A 159 -7.62 3.09 -11.88
CA ASN A 159 -8.61 3.97 -12.52
C ASN A 159 -9.90 3.22 -12.84
N MET A 160 -9.81 1.98 -13.31
CA MET A 160 -11.00 1.14 -13.55
C MET A 160 -11.74 0.84 -12.23
N LEU A 161 -11.01 0.50 -11.17
CA LEU A 161 -11.60 0.25 -9.86
C LEU A 161 -12.24 1.50 -9.26
N ALA A 162 -11.58 2.65 -9.38
CA ALA A 162 -12.10 3.93 -8.92
C ALA A 162 -13.38 4.36 -9.66
N SER A 163 -13.49 4.03 -10.94
CA SER A 163 -14.69 4.31 -11.75
C SER A 163 -15.82 3.32 -11.47
N TYR A 164 -15.50 2.05 -11.30
CA TYR A 164 -16.49 0.99 -11.06
C TYR A 164 -17.22 1.15 -9.72
N ASN A 165 -16.48 1.44 -8.65
CA ASN A 165 -17.03 1.50 -7.31
C ASN A 165 -18.15 2.54 -7.13
N PRO A 166 -18.00 3.82 -7.55
CA PRO A 166 -19.08 4.81 -7.44
C PRO A 166 -20.30 4.46 -8.31
N VAL A 167 -20.08 3.93 -9.51
CA VAL A 167 -21.15 3.54 -10.43
C VAL A 167 -21.99 2.42 -9.83
N SER A 168 -21.35 1.38 -9.30
CA SER A 168 -22.06 0.28 -8.63
C SER A 168 -22.89 0.76 -7.46
N TYR A 169 -22.35 1.65 -6.63
CA TYR A 169 -23.08 2.19 -5.47
C TYR A 169 -24.27 3.07 -5.87
N THR A 170 -24.13 3.91 -6.89
CA THR A 170 -25.22 4.76 -7.37
C THR A 170 -26.34 3.96 -8.01
N HIS A 171 -26.03 2.89 -8.72
CA HIS A 171 -27.03 1.99 -9.29
C HIS A 171 -27.83 1.23 -8.23
N LEU A 172 -27.18 0.71 -7.20
CA LEU A 172 -27.85 0.03 -6.09
C LEU A 172 -28.82 0.97 -5.37
N ARG A 173 -28.36 2.19 -5.05
CA ARG A 173 -29.19 3.20 -4.37
C ARG A 173 -30.36 3.69 -5.22
N ALA A 174 -30.21 3.80 -6.53
CA ALA A 174 -31.28 4.17 -7.44
C ALA A 174 -32.38 3.10 -7.51
N HIS A 175 -32.05 1.84 -7.30
CA HIS A 175 -33.03 0.77 -7.20
C HIS A 175 -33.77 0.76 -5.86
N GLU A 176 -33.08 1.05 -4.75
CA GLU A 176 -33.71 1.15 -3.43
C GLU A 176 -34.71 2.32 -3.34
N THR A 177 -34.38 3.46 -3.94
CA THR A 177 -35.28 4.64 -3.95
C THR A 177 -36.48 4.49 -4.90
N LYS A 178 -36.47 3.53 -5.83
CA LYS A 178 -37.62 3.20 -6.67
C LYS A 178 -38.57 2.16 -6.05
N ALA A 179 -38.13 1.48 -5.00
CA ALA A 179 -38.91 0.45 -4.31
C ALA A 179 -39.68 0.98 -3.09
N ASN A 180 -39.54 2.25 -2.74
CA ASN A 180 -40.32 3.01 -1.77
C ASN A 180 -41.14 4.10 -2.48
#